data_62b83f9ffacd7848875e98af650e30b9
#
_entry.id   62b83f9ffacd7848875e98af650e30b9
#
_cell.length_a   1.000
_cell.length_b   1.000
_cell.length_c   1.000
_cell.angle_alpha   90.00
_cell.angle_beta   90.00
_cell.angle_gamma   90.00
#
_symmetry.space_group_name_H-M   'P 1'
#
loop_
_entity.id
_entity.type
_entity.pdbx_description
1 polymer ?
#
loop_
_entity_poly.entity_id
_entity_poly.type
_entity_poly.pdbx_seq_one_letter_code
_entity_poly.pdbx_strand_id
1 'polypeptide(L)'
;MTRALGILLSLLMLALPVRAQGLDYHLTPHRVAPDVWVLEGANADFAAANGCNIINTGFIDTGDGVLVINTGPSAQYGEQQRRAIGTVTSAPVRWVFNLNLHPDYFFGNQAYADIGVQALPGTILGAQREGAAYADNLYRICGDWMKDTVSTPPTQPLAPGQRSFGRHRIELIRLEGHTGDDLVLVDRTSGVMFAGGLAFRDRIPTTPHADLQHWLASLDTLERIVAERGVRVLIPSHGPALGKADAIAQTRAYLRWLDARLRRAAEDGRDLAEVLAMPVAPEFARWGGMPTEYVRNVTRFYPGYESAALAR
;
A
#
# COMPACT_ATOMS: atom_id res chain seq x y z
N MET A 1 52.46 -62.80 22.69
CA MET A 1 51.30 -62.10 23.32
C MET A 1 51.40 -60.61 23.05
N THR A 2 50.79 -60.12 21.96
CA THR A 2 50.82 -58.74 21.53
C THR A 2 49.39 -58.19 21.65
N ARG A 3 49.21 -57.28 22.59
CA ARG A 3 47.91 -56.56 22.79
C ARG A 3 47.82 -55.38 21.79
N ALA A 4 46.88 -55.46 20.89
CA ALA A 4 46.49 -54.34 20.04
C ALA A 4 45.59 -53.36 20.81
N LEU A 5 46.00 -52.11 20.93
CA LEU A 5 45.23 -51.00 21.55
C LEU A 5 44.42 -50.31 20.45
N GLY A 6 43.11 -50.55 20.42
CA GLY A 6 42.23 -49.87 19.50
C GLY A 6 41.88 -48.46 20.03
N ILE A 7 42.26 -47.41 19.27
CA ILE A 7 41.86 -46.02 19.54
C ILE A 7 40.52 -45.76 18.88
N LEU A 8 39.47 -45.60 19.70
CA LEU A 8 38.14 -45.21 19.25
C LEU A 8 38.12 -43.65 19.08
N LEU A 9 38.16 -43.19 17.85
CA LEU A 9 38.07 -41.77 17.54
C LEU A 9 36.57 -41.37 17.47
N SER A 10 36.04 -40.76 18.55
CA SER A 10 34.68 -40.23 18.57
C SER A 10 34.63 -38.90 17.79
N LEU A 11 34.07 -38.90 16.58
CA LEU A 11 33.73 -37.72 15.83
C LEU A 11 32.55 -37.01 16.52
N LEU A 12 32.83 -35.92 17.23
CA LEU A 12 31.81 -35.00 17.73
C LEU A 12 31.36 -34.13 16.56
N MET A 13 30.25 -34.48 15.90
CA MET A 13 29.60 -33.57 14.93
C MET A 13 29.00 -32.41 15.68
N LEU A 14 29.62 -31.24 15.62
CA LEU A 14 29.03 -29.96 16.00
C LEU A 14 27.92 -29.66 14.99
N ALA A 15 26.68 -29.96 15.35
CA ALA A 15 25.51 -29.47 14.64
C ALA A 15 25.44 -27.94 14.86
N LEU A 16 25.93 -27.18 13.87
CA LEU A 16 25.67 -25.76 13.82
C LEU A 16 24.15 -25.57 13.68
N PRO A 17 23.51 -24.70 14.50
CA PRO A 17 22.10 -24.44 14.32
C PRO A 17 21.91 -23.82 12.94
N VAL A 18 21.27 -24.55 12.04
CA VAL A 18 20.72 -24.00 10.80
C VAL A 18 19.66 -23.01 11.25
N ARG A 19 20.02 -21.73 11.34
CA ARG A 19 18.99 -20.70 11.44
C ARG A 19 18.17 -20.81 10.17
N ALA A 20 16.91 -21.21 10.32
CA ALA A 20 15.94 -21.05 9.25
C ALA A 20 16.05 -19.58 8.80
N GLN A 21 16.46 -19.35 7.56
CA GLN A 21 16.42 -18.01 6.99
C GLN A 21 14.96 -17.60 7.06
N GLY A 22 14.66 -16.61 7.90
CA GLY A 22 13.32 -16.02 7.95
C GLY A 22 12.97 -15.46 6.59
N LEU A 23 11.68 -15.39 6.30
CA LEU A 23 11.19 -14.75 5.09
C LEU A 23 11.74 -13.32 4.99
N ASP A 24 12.23 -12.92 3.81
CA ASP A 24 12.83 -11.61 3.58
C ASP A 24 12.14 -10.90 2.41
N TYR A 25 11.67 -9.69 2.66
CA TYR A 25 11.07 -8.83 1.63
C TYR A 25 12.11 -8.19 0.71
N HIS A 26 13.41 -8.29 1.02
CA HIS A 26 14.50 -7.67 0.26
C HIS A 26 14.28 -6.17 0.00
N LEU A 27 13.80 -5.47 1.02
CA LEU A 27 13.44 -4.06 0.91
C LEU A 27 14.66 -3.20 0.58
N THR A 28 14.64 -2.61 -0.60
CA THR A 28 15.70 -1.74 -1.10
C THR A 28 15.19 -0.30 -1.19
N PRO A 29 15.74 0.66 -0.42
CA PRO A 29 15.36 2.06 -0.52
C PRO A 29 15.82 2.67 -1.86
N HIS A 30 14.89 3.15 -2.66
CA HIS A 30 15.16 3.90 -3.88
C HIS A 30 15.02 5.40 -3.62
N ARG A 31 16.10 6.17 -3.81
CA ARG A 31 16.08 7.62 -3.63
C ARG A 31 15.31 8.27 -4.77
N VAL A 32 14.22 8.99 -4.46
CA VAL A 32 13.35 9.64 -5.45
C VAL A 32 13.56 11.16 -5.52
N ALA A 33 14.10 11.73 -4.44
CA ALA A 33 14.51 13.14 -4.35
C ALA A 33 15.55 13.28 -3.22
N PRO A 34 16.21 14.45 -3.04
CA PRO A 34 16.99 14.69 -1.84
C PRO A 34 16.18 14.37 -0.59
N ASP A 35 16.76 13.55 0.30
CA ASP A 35 16.22 13.16 1.59
C ASP A 35 14.88 12.36 1.56
N VAL A 36 14.44 11.88 0.37
CA VAL A 36 13.20 11.12 0.20
C VAL A 36 13.47 9.78 -0.51
N TRP A 37 12.97 8.69 0.08
CA TRP A 37 13.11 7.33 -0.45
C TRP A 37 11.77 6.61 -0.50
N VAL A 38 11.68 5.65 -1.40
CA VAL A 38 10.55 4.73 -1.57
C VAL A 38 11.03 3.29 -1.48
N LEU A 39 10.22 2.44 -0.88
CA LEU A 39 10.31 1.00 -0.90
C LEU A 39 9.16 0.50 -1.77
N GLU A 40 9.49 -0.04 -2.95
CA GLU A 40 8.49 -0.42 -3.96
C GLU A 40 7.90 -1.78 -3.65
N GLY A 41 6.56 -1.88 -3.74
CA GLY A 41 5.83 -3.15 -3.66
C GLY A 41 5.67 -3.81 -5.03
N ALA A 42 5.30 -5.09 -5.02
CA ALA A 42 5.02 -5.82 -6.24
C ALA A 42 3.81 -5.25 -6.99
N ASN A 43 3.93 -5.06 -8.30
CA ASN A 43 2.79 -4.69 -9.15
C ASN A 43 1.92 -5.92 -9.45
N ALA A 44 1.27 -6.45 -8.42
CA ALA A 44 0.50 -7.68 -8.44
C ALA A 44 -0.63 -7.62 -7.41
N ASP A 45 -1.46 -8.67 -7.31
CA ASP A 45 -2.39 -8.86 -6.20
C ASP A 45 -1.66 -9.47 -4.98
N PHE A 46 -2.32 -9.48 -3.82
CA PHE A 46 -1.85 -10.18 -2.62
C PHE A 46 -1.60 -11.66 -2.94
N ALA A 47 -0.42 -12.14 -2.62
CA ALA A 47 -0.02 -13.52 -2.82
C ALA A 47 1.11 -13.93 -1.86
N ALA A 48 1.19 -15.22 -1.54
CA ALA A 48 2.31 -15.75 -0.76
C ALA A 48 3.66 -15.51 -1.44
N ALA A 49 3.68 -15.51 -2.79
CA ALA A 49 4.90 -15.27 -3.57
C ALA A 49 5.51 -13.88 -3.39
N ASN A 50 4.70 -12.86 -3.04
CA ASN A 50 5.17 -11.51 -2.76
C ASN A 50 5.04 -11.11 -1.28
N GLY A 51 4.66 -12.04 -0.41
CA GLY A 51 4.46 -11.78 1.02
C GLY A 51 3.36 -10.74 1.30
N CYS A 52 2.38 -10.61 0.44
CA CYS A 52 1.39 -9.53 0.45
C CYS A 52 1.99 -8.11 0.30
N ASN A 53 3.26 -7.98 -0.09
CA ASN A 53 3.89 -6.67 -0.32
C ASN A 53 3.56 -6.14 -1.71
N ILE A 54 2.52 -5.33 -1.80
CA ILE A 54 2.05 -4.71 -3.06
C ILE A 54 2.03 -3.19 -2.99
N ILE A 55 2.31 -2.60 -1.82
CA ILE A 55 2.24 -1.16 -1.58
C ILE A 55 3.60 -0.48 -1.74
N ASN A 56 3.59 0.74 -2.22
CA ASN A 56 4.73 1.63 -2.14
C ASN A 56 4.73 2.33 -0.77
N THR A 57 5.69 2.01 0.07
CA THR A 57 5.95 2.74 1.31
C THR A 57 7.11 3.71 1.11
N GLY A 58 7.32 4.62 2.04
CA GLY A 58 8.41 5.58 1.90
C GLY A 58 8.88 6.17 3.20
N PHE A 59 9.95 6.97 3.13
CA PHE A 59 10.42 7.75 4.26
C PHE A 59 11.17 9.00 3.84
N ILE A 60 11.19 9.98 4.73
CA ILE A 60 11.86 11.27 4.57
C ILE A 60 12.82 11.46 5.74
N ASP A 61 14.11 11.67 5.46
CA ASP A 61 15.06 12.15 6.48
C ASP A 61 14.90 13.66 6.61
N THR A 62 14.24 14.09 7.67
CA THR A 62 13.90 15.50 7.86
C THR A 62 15.06 16.33 8.41
N GLY A 63 16.14 15.70 8.84
CA GLY A 63 17.25 16.31 9.57
C GLY A 63 17.08 16.30 11.09
N ASP A 64 15.83 16.29 11.59
CA ASP A 64 15.52 16.13 13.02
C ASP A 64 15.08 14.71 13.37
N GLY A 65 14.98 13.84 12.38
CA GLY A 65 14.52 12.46 12.48
C GLY A 65 13.87 12.00 11.18
N VAL A 66 13.44 10.76 11.14
CA VAL A 66 12.80 10.16 9.97
C VAL A 66 11.28 10.19 10.12
N LEU A 67 10.60 10.64 9.06
CA LEU A 67 9.16 10.49 8.87
C LEU A 67 8.92 9.28 7.97
N VAL A 68 8.22 8.26 8.48
CA VAL A 68 7.83 7.05 7.75
C VAL A 68 6.41 7.20 7.19
N ILE A 69 6.20 6.76 5.97
CA ILE A 69 4.93 6.82 5.23
C ILE A 69 4.51 5.40 4.90
N ASN A 70 3.44 4.94 5.53
CA ASN A 70 2.93 3.56 5.54
C ASN A 70 3.95 2.54 6.05
N THR A 71 3.47 1.48 6.66
CA THR A 71 4.32 0.50 7.37
C THR A 71 4.30 -0.90 6.74
N GLY A 72 3.52 -1.08 5.67
CA GLY A 72 3.47 -2.33 4.93
C GLY A 72 2.50 -3.38 5.48
N PRO A 73 2.48 -4.58 4.86
CA PRO A 73 1.44 -5.58 5.04
C PRO A 73 1.59 -6.48 6.29
N SER A 74 2.72 -6.43 7.01
CA SER A 74 2.96 -7.34 8.15
C SER A 74 3.91 -6.76 9.18
N ALA A 75 3.92 -7.31 10.39
CA ALA A 75 4.89 -6.97 11.44
C ALA A 75 6.33 -7.16 10.92
N GLN A 76 6.59 -8.28 10.24
CA GLN A 76 7.89 -8.59 9.64
C GLN A 76 8.31 -7.53 8.61
N TYR A 77 7.36 -7.04 7.79
CA TYR A 77 7.64 -5.94 6.87
C TYR A 77 8.08 -4.68 7.62
N GLY A 78 7.33 -4.27 8.63
CA GLY A 78 7.65 -3.09 9.44
C GLY A 78 9.04 -3.15 10.08
N GLU A 79 9.41 -4.33 10.61
CA GLU A 79 10.76 -4.55 11.14
C GLU A 79 11.84 -4.47 10.07
N GLN A 80 11.60 -5.05 8.89
CA GLN A 80 12.53 -4.97 7.77
C GLN A 80 12.61 -3.55 7.21
N GLN A 81 11.50 -2.81 7.19
CA GLN A 81 11.48 -1.40 6.81
C GLN A 81 12.36 -0.55 7.75
N ARG A 82 12.27 -0.75 9.07
CA ARG A 82 13.18 -0.07 10.02
C ARG A 82 14.66 -0.38 9.74
N ARG A 83 14.98 -1.64 9.45
CA ARG A 83 16.35 -2.03 9.07
C ARG A 83 16.79 -1.36 7.76
N ALA A 84 15.92 -1.35 6.74
CA ALA A 84 16.19 -0.71 5.46
C ALA A 84 16.43 0.81 5.61
N ILE A 85 15.64 1.50 6.44
CA ILE A 85 15.88 2.90 6.81
C ILE A 85 17.28 3.08 7.42
N GLY A 86 17.67 2.20 8.35
CA GLY A 86 18.97 2.23 9.00
C GLY A 86 20.18 2.03 8.07
N THR A 87 19.97 1.50 6.85
CA THR A 87 21.03 1.43 5.82
C THR A 87 21.27 2.77 5.13
N VAL A 88 20.34 3.71 5.25
CA VAL A 88 20.36 5.01 4.55
C VAL A 88 20.76 6.14 5.51
N THR A 89 20.19 6.14 6.72
CA THR A 89 20.44 7.18 7.72
C THR A 89 20.51 6.60 9.13
N SER A 90 21.30 7.23 9.98
CA SER A 90 21.34 6.93 11.42
C SER A 90 20.33 7.76 12.23
N ALA A 91 19.56 8.64 11.59
CA ALA A 91 18.57 9.46 12.27
C ALA A 91 17.43 8.56 12.83
N PRO A 92 16.95 8.82 14.06
CA PRO A 92 15.88 8.02 14.64
C PRO A 92 14.55 8.27 13.93
N VAL A 93 13.71 7.23 13.80
CA VAL A 93 12.33 7.41 13.37
C VAL A 93 11.58 8.18 14.45
N ARG A 94 10.90 9.25 14.08
CA ARG A 94 10.15 10.11 14.99
C ARG A 94 8.67 10.24 14.66
N TRP A 95 8.30 10.02 13.39
CA TRP A 95 6.93 10.15 12.92
C TRP A 95 6.60 9.00 11.98
N VAL A 96 5.39 8.46 12.12
CA VAL A 96 4.88 7.37 11.28
C VAL A 96 3.46 7.72 10.89
N PHE A 97 3.18 7.79 9.58
CA PHE A 97 1.87 8.11 9.04
C PHE A 97 1.31 6.96 8.22
N ASN A 98 0.07 6.56 8.49
CA ASN A 98 -0.70 5.70 7.58
C ASN A 98 -1.65 6.55 6.74
N LEU A 99 -1.60 6.37 5.43
CA LEU A 99 -2.33 7.22 4.49
C LEU A 99 -3.79 6.80 4.29
N ASN A 100 -4.14 5.53 4.58
CA ASN A 100 -5.51 5.05 4.66
C ASN A 100 -5.64 3.75 5.49
N LEU A 101 -6.86 3.16 5.51
CA LEU A 101 -7.24 2.04 6.37
C LEU A 101 -6.94 0.64 5.81
N HIS A 102 -6.44 0.50 4.58
CA HIS A 102 -6.19 -0.82 4.00
C HIS A 102 -5.00 -1.51 4.67
N PRO A 103 -5.00 -2.86 4.76
CA PRO A 103 -4.07 -3.60 5.63
C PRO A 103 -2.61 -3.43 5.23
N ASP A 104 -2.32 -3.32 3.96
CA ASP A 104 -0.97 -3.09 3.45
C ASP A 104 -0.38 -1.71 3.80
N TYR A 105 -1.21 -0.78 4.26
CA TYR A 105 -0.75 0.53 4.77
C TYR A 105 -0.31 0.48 6.23
N PHE A 106 -0.87 -0.42 7.06
CA PHE A 106 -0.73 -0.28 8.51
C PHE A 106 -0.37 -1.56 9.29
N PHE A 107 -0.32 -2.74 8.70
CA PHE A 107 -0.04 -3.96 9.46
C PHE A 107 1.39 -4.08 9.97
N GLY A 108 2.32 -3.28 9.45
CA GLY A 108 3.65 -3.11 10.02
C GLY A 108 3.72 -2.17 11.23
N ASN A 109 2.61 -1.59 11.69
CA ASN A 109 2.58 -0.64 12.81
C ASN A 109 3.16 -1.20 14.11
N GLN A 110 3.10 -2.53 14.33
CA GLN A 110 3.72 -3.18 15.49
C GLN A 110 5.19 -2.81 15.64
N ALA A 111 5.91 -2.71 14.53
CA ALA A 111 7.33 -2.35 14.54
C ALA A 111 7.59 -0.90 14.98
N TYR A 112 6.56 -0.08 15.11
CA TYR A 112 6.62 1.34 15.46
C TYR A 112 5.83 1.68 16.74
N ALA A 113 5.52 0.68 17.55
CA ALA A 113 4.76 0.86 18.81
C ALA A 113 5.46 1.80 19.79
N ASP A 114 6.78 1.88 19.74
CA ASP A 114 7.63 2.78 20.54
C ASP A 114 7.48 4.26 20.17
N ILE A 115 6.96 4.56 18.98
CA ILE A 115 6.84 5.94 18.46
C ILE A 115 5.38 6.37 18.45
N GLY A 116 4.48 5.44 18.17
CA GLY A 116 3.07 5.70 17.87
C GLY A 116 2.85 6.07 16.40
N VAL A 117 1.68 5.71 15.91
CA VAL A 117 1.33 5.88 14.50
C VAL A 117 0.15 6.83 14.37
N GLN A 118 0.25 7.75 13.42
CA GLN A 118 -0.72 8.80 13.15
C GLN A 118 -1.48 8.53 11.86
N ALA A 119 -2.77 8.83 11.85
CA ALA A 119 -3.62 8.76 10.65
C ALA A 119 -4.82 9.72 10.78
N LEU A 120 -5.54 9.92 9.69
CA LEU A 120 -6.81 10.64 9.72
C LEU A 120 -7.82 9.89 10.63
N PRO A 121 -8.74 10.60 11.30
CA PRO A 121 -9.71 9.97 12.22
C PRO A 121 -10.52 8.83 11.61
N GLY A 122 -11.02 8.98 10.38
CA GLY A 122 -11.77 7.92 9.68
C GLY A 122 -10.89 6.70 9.34
N THR A 123 -9.62 6.92 9.03
CA THR A 123 -8.63 5.85 8.86
C THR A 123 -8.44 5.06 10.15
N ILE A 124 -8.31 5.74 11.31
CA ILE A 124 -8.20 5.09 12.63
C ILE A 124 -9.42 4.21 12.90
N LEU A 125 -10.62 4.78 12.77
CA LEU A 125 -11.87 4.06 13.01
C LEU A 125 -12.06 2.87 12.07
N GLY A 126 -11.74 3.05 10.79
CA GLY A 126 -11.81 1.97 9.80
C GLY A 126 -10.83 0.84 10.10
N ALA A 127 -9.58 1.15 10.41
CA ALA A 127 -8.56 0.16 10.79
C ALA A 127 -8.95 -0.61 12.07
N GLN A 128 -9.56 0.06 13.06
CA GLN A 128 -10.08 -0.59 14.26
C GLN A 128 -11.23 -1.55 13.96
N ARG A 129 -12.17 -1.14 13.08
CA ARG A 129 -13.35 -1.93 12.74
C ARG A 129 -12.99 -3.16 11.91
N GLU A 130 -12.06 -3.05 10.97
CA GLU A 130 -11.81 -4.05 9.94
C GLU A 130 -10.52 -4.85 10.16
N GLY A 131 -9.66 -4.40 11.06
CA GLY A 131 -8.32 -4.95 11.21
C GLY A 131 -8.27 -6.44 11.52
N ALA A 132 -9.18 -6.98 12.32
CA ALA A 132 -9.23 -8.41 12.61
C ALA A 132 -9.57 -9.23 11.34
N ALA A 133 -10.57 -8.81 10.57
CA ALA A 133 -10.95 -9.47 9.32
C ALA A 133 -9.84 -9.40 8.26
N TYR A 134 -9.11 -8.28 8.22
CA TYR A 134 -7.94 -8.15 7.36
C TYR A 134 -6.81 -9.10 7.77
N ALA A 135 -6.52 -9.24 9.07
CA ALA A 135 -5.51 -10.16 9.57
C ALA A 135 -5.81 -11.60 9.17
N ASP A 136 -7.05 -12.05 9.39
CA ASP A 136 -7.51 -13.39 9.00
C ASP A 136 -7.40 -13.62 7.49
N ASN A 137 -7.77 -12.61 6.69
CA ASN A 137 -7.73 -12.71 5.25
C ASN A 137 -6.29 -12.79 4.73
N LEU A 138 -5.42 -11.89 5.18
CA LEU A 138 -4.02 -11.88 4.74
C LEU A 138 -3.27 -13.13 5.22
N TYR A 139 -3.57 -13.66 6.42
CA TYR A 139 -2.99 -14.91 6.86
C TYR A 139 -3.37 -16.07 5.94
N ARG A 140 -4.62 -16.15 5.50
CA ARG A 140 -5.06 -17.17 4.53
C ARG A 140 -4.37 -17.06 3.18
N ILE A 141 -4.07 -15.83 2.73
CA ILE A 141 -3.45 -15.58 1.42
C ILE A 141 -1.93 -15.74 1.48
N CYS A 142 -1.28 -15.19 2.50
CA CYS A 142 0.17 -15.03 2.57
C CYS A 142 0.87 -15.93 3.60
N GLY A 143 0.10 -16.69 4.41
CA GLY A 143 0.66 -17.71 5.33
C GLY A 143 1.70 -17.15 6.29
N ASP A 144 2.87 -17.79 6.31
CA ASP A 144 3.96 -17.48 7.26
C ASP A 144 4.50 -16.04 7.19
N TRP A 145 4.27 -15.33 6.10
CA TRP A 145 4.58 -13.89 6.03
C TRP A 145 3.80 -13.05 7.04
N MET A 146 2.64 -13.55 7.45
CA MET A 146 1.76 -12.91 8.43
C MET A 146 1.98 -13.42 9.86
N LYS A 147 2.94 -14.34 10.05
CA LYS A 147 3.23 -14.87 11.38
C LYS A 147 3.54 -13.75 12.37
N ASP A 148 2.98 -13.86 13.57
CA ASP A 148 3.11 -12.87 14.65
C ASP A 148 2.60 -11.46 14.30
N THR A 149 1.92 -11.30 13.15
CA THR A 149 1.25 -10.05 12.77
C THR A 149 -0.12 -9.98 13.44
N VAL A 150 -0.34 -8.95 14.24
CA VAL A 150 -1.65 -8.59 14.78
C VAL A 150 -2.06 -7.22 14.26
N SER A 151 -3.35 -7.01 14.06
CA SER A 151 -3.86 -5.69 13.71
C SER A 151 -3.51 -4.69 14.82
N THR A 152 -2.71 -3.69 14.47
CA THR A 152 -2.31 -2.59 15.35
C THR A 152 -2.71 -1.26 14.70
N PRO A 153 -3.99 -0.85 14.82
CA PRO A 153 -4.48 0.38 14.23
C PRO A 153 -3.69 1.62 14.69
N PRO A 154 -3.60 2.67 13.87
CA PRO A 154 -3.07 3.96 14.31
C PRO A 154 -3.85 4.46 15.53
N THR A 155 -3.19 5.15 16.45
CA THR A 155 -3.82 5.63 17.70
C THR A 155 -3.83 7.15 17.84
N GLN A 156 -3.02 7.85 17.04
CA GLN A 156 -2.87 9.29 17.14
C GLN A 156 -3.56 9.99 15.96
N PRO A 157 -4.54 10.89 16.23
CA PRO A 157 -5.24 11.57 15.15
C PRO A 157 -4.33 12.60 14.47
N LEU A 158 -4.33 12.60 13.14
CA LEU A 158 -3.61 13.52 12.29
C LEU A 158 -4.62 14.48 11.64
N ALA A 159 -4.38 15.79 11.78
CA ALA A 159 -5.19 16.80 11.12
C ALA A 159 -4.53 17.27 9.82
N PRO A 160 -5.30 17.54 8.75
CA PRO A 160 -4.80 18.21 7.55
C PRO A 160 -4.16 19.56 7.87
N GLY A 161 -3.32 20.04 6.97
CA GLY A 161 -2.64 21.33 7.09
C GLY A 161 -1.14 21.25 6.82
N GLN A 162 -0.48 22.41 6.88
CA GLN A 162 0.97 22.50 6.69
C GLN A 162 1.71 22.39 8.01
N ARG A 163 2.82 21.65 8.01
CA ARG A 163 3.70 21.46 9.18
C ARG A 163 5.15 21.39 8.73
N SER A 164 6.05 21.78 9.63
CA SER A 164 7.49 21.58 9.44
C SER A 164 7.96 20.37 10.25
N PHE A 165 8.72 19.51 9.62
CA PHE A 165 9.46 18.41 10.22
C PHE A 165 10.93 18.62 9.86
N GLY A 166 11.73 19.06 10.83
CA GLY A 166 13.10 19.52 10.55
C GLY A 166 13.14 20.54 9.41
N ARG A 167 13.89 20.23 8.35
CA ARG A 167 14.03 21.09 7.16
C ARG A 167 12.94 20.91 6.10
N HIS A 168 12.03 19.95 6.27
CA HIS A 168 10.96 19.66 5.32
C HIS A 168 9.64 20.33 5.71
N ARG A 169 8.98 20.92 4.73
CA ARG A 169 7.63 21.50 4.86
C ARG A 169 6.63 20.54 4.22
N ILE A 170 5.87 19.87 5.06
CA ILE A 170 4.90 18.86 4.66
C ILE A 170 3.50 19.46 4.67
N GLU A 171 2.77 19.31 3.59
CA GLU A 171 1.35 19.61 3.48
C GLU A 171 0.56 18.32 3.51
N LEU A 172 -0.36 18.18 4.46
CA LEU A 172 -1.23 17.03 4.67
C LEU A 172 -2.62 17.42 4.16
N ILE A 173 -3.14 16.66 3.22
CA ILE A 173 -4.40 16.97 2.54
C ILE A 173 -5.33 15.79 2.68
N ARG A 174 -6.52 16.00 3.27
CA ARG A 174 -7.58 15.01 3.32
C ARG A 174 -8.38 15.08 2.03
N LEU A 175 -8.53 13.94 1.39
CA LEU A 175 -9.42 13.70 0.25
C LEU A 175 -10.25 12.45 0.54
N GLU A 176 -11.12 12.08 -0.39
CA GLU A 176 -11.96 10.89 -0.30
C GLU A 176 -12.17 10.27 -1.68
N GLY A 177 -12.62 9.04 -1.72
CA GLY A 177 -12.96 8.38 -2.97
C GLY A 177 -12.45 6.95 -3.07
N HIS A 178 -11.18 6.69 -2.77
CA HIS A 178 -10.68 5.33 -2.60
C HIS A 178 -11.12 4.75 -1.24
N THR A 179 -11.13 5.61 -0.23
CA THR A 179 -11.79 5.42 1.07
C THR A 179 -12.52 6.71 1.46
N GLY A 180 -13.21 6.71 2.61
CA GLY A 180 -13.84 7.93 3.15
C GLY A 180 -12.85 8.93 3.74
N ASP A 181 -11.60 8.51 4.00
CA ASP A 181 -10.53 9.34 4.57
C ASP A 181 -9.19 8.93 3.97
N ASP A 182 -8.85 9.50 2.80
CA ASP A 182 -7.57 9.31 2.13
C ASP A 182 -6.63 10.49 2.45
N LEU A 183 -5.44 10.21 2.97
CA LEU A 183 -4.41 11.21 3.23
C LEU A 183 -3.44 11.30 2.06
N VAL A 184 -3.27 12.50 1.54
CA VAL A 184 -2.21 12.87 0.59
C VAL A 184 -1.14 13.65 1.34
N LEU A 185 0.12 13.30 1.13
CA LEU A 185 1.26 14.00 1.70
C LEU A 185 2.07 14.66 0.59
N VAL A 186 2.25 15.97 0.66
CA VAL A 186 3.10 16.74 -0.26
C VAL A 186 4.27 17.31 0.50
N ASP A 187 5.47 16.84 0.19
CA ASP A 187 6.69 17.48 0.65
C ASP A 187 7.04 18.66 -0.26
N ARG A 188 6.73 19.84 0.22
CA ARG A 188 6.96 21.12 -0.49
C ARG A 188 8.45 21.45 -0.65
N THR A 189 9.30 20.84 0.16
CA THR A 189 10.76 21.06 0.11
C THR A 189 11.38 20.24 -1.02
N SER A 190 11.05 18.95 -1.12
CA SER A 190 11.59 18.06 -2.15
C SER A 190 10.76 18.06 -3.44
N GLY A 191 9.51 18.52 -3.41
CA GLY A 191 8.55 18.41 -4.52
C GLY A 191 8.05 16.98 -4.75
N VAL A 192 8.05 16.15 -3.72
CA VAL A 192 7.51 14.79 -3.77
C VAL A 192 6.10 14.77 -3.19
N MET A 193 5.18 14.06 -3.88
CA MET A 193 3.84 13.79 -3.40
C MET A 193 3.69 12.26 -3.21
N PHE A 194 3.22 11.83 -2.04
CA PHE A 194 2.65 10.51 -1.83
C PHE A 194 1.14 10.63 -1.94
N ALA A 195 0.59 10.05 -3.01
CA ALA A 195 -0.83 10.25 -3.38
C ALA A 195 -1.80 9.37 -2.57
N GLY A 196 -1.29 8.53 -1.66
CA GLY A 196 -2.12 7.57 -0.92
C GLY A 196 -2.89 6.63 -1.85
N GLY A 197 -4.05 6.18 -1.43
CA GLY A 197 -4.91 5.29 -2.22
C GLY A 197 -5.54 5.92 -3.46
N LEU A 198 -5.33 7.20 -3.72
CA LEU A 198 -6.00 7.89 -4.81
C LEU A 198 -5.34 7.70 -6.18
N ALA A 199 -4.06 7.31 -6.26
CA ALA A 199 -3.37 7.12 -7.53
C ALA A 199 -2.68 5.76 -7.63
N PHE A 200 -2.90 5.08 -8.75
CA PHE A 200 -2.35 3.79 -9.13
C PHE A 200 -1.61 3.93 -10.47
N ARG A 201 -0.53 3.17 -10.66
CA ARG A 201 0.21 3.18 -11.93
C ARG A 201 0.34 1.77 -12.47
N ASP A 202 -0.07 1.57 -13.74
CA ASP A 202 -0.02 0.27 -14.44
C ASP A 202 -0.68 -0.87 -13.62
N ARG A 203 -1.71 -0.53 -12.84
CA ARG A 203 -2.39 -1.43 -11.91
C ARG A 203 -3.88 -1.12 -11.83
N ILE A 204 -4.70 -2.18 -11.75
CA ILE A 204 -6.13 -2.05 -11.49
C ILE A 204 -6.34 -1.53 -10.05
N PRO A 205 -7.04 -0.42 -9.87
CA PRO A 205 -7.34 0.13 -8.55
C PRO A 205 -8.16 -0.83 -7.67
N THR A 206 -7.79 -0.92 -6.41
CA THR A 206 -8.54 -1.65 -5.37
C THR A 206 -9.72 -0.80 -4.89
N THR A 207 -10.91 -1.36 -4.73
CA THR A 207 -12.13 -0.56 -4.54
C THR A 207 -13.09 -0.97 -3.41
N PRO A 208 -12.71 -1.72 -2.36
CA PRO A 208 -13.67 -2.23 -1.38
C PRO A 208 -14.46 -1.13 -0.66
N HIS A 209 -13.89 0.05 -0.49
CA HIS A 209 -14.48 1.20 0.19
C HIS A 209 -14.75 2.39 -0.74
N ALA A 210 -14.52 2.20 -2.05
CA ALA A 210 -14.52 3.32 -2.98
C ALA A 210 -15.91 3.87 -3.27
N ASP A 211 -15.94 5.20 -3.48
CA ASP A 211 -16.97 5.96 -4.16
C ASP A 211 -16.37 6.54 -5.45
N LEU A 212 -16.88 6.09 -6.61
CA LEU A 212 -16.30 6.46 -7.90
C LEU A 212 -16.40 7.96 -8.19
N GLN A 213 -17.51 8.61 -7.78
CA GLN A 213 -17.73 10.03 -8.07
C GLN A 213 -16.83 10.92 -7.21
N HIS A 214 -16.75 10.63 -5.91
CA HIS A 214 -15.82 11.32 -5.02
C HIS A 214 -14.37 11.09 -5.44
N TRP A 215 -14.04 9.88 -5.90
CA TRP A 215 -12.68 9.59 -6.37
C TRP A 215 -12.30 10.39 -7.61
N LEU A 216 -13.19 10.46 -8.61
CA LEU A 216 -12.96 11.27 -9.80
C LEU A 216 -12.76 12.77 -9.46
N ALA A 217 -13.58 13.33 -8.54
CA ALA A 217 -13.41 14.68 -8.04
C ALA A 217 -12.09 14.90 -7.28
N SER A 218 -11.66 13.88 -6.51
CA SER A 218 -10.36 13.91 -5.82
C SER A 218 -9.19 13.86 -6.79
N LEU A 219 -9.30 13.11 -7.91
CA LEU A 219 -8.28 13.12 -8.96
C LEU A 219 -8.14 14.50 -9.64
N ASP A 220 -9.25 15.22 -9.86
CA ASP A 220 -9.19 16.60 -10.36
C ASP A 220 -8.50 17.55 -9.36
N THR A 221 -8.70 17.29 -8.06
CA THR A 221 -8.00 18.02 -7.00
C THR A 221 -6.52 17.70 -6.96
N LEU A 222 -6.12 16.42 -7.13
CA LEU A 222 -4.72 16.03 -7.20
C LEU A 222 -3.99 16.69 -8.37
N GLU A 223 -4.60 16.78 -9.56
CA GLU A 223 -4.00 17.48 -10.70
C GLU A 223 -3.73 18.97 -10.39
N ARG A 224 -4.70 19.65 -9.75
CA ARG A 224 -4.50 21.04 -9.34
C ARG A 224 -3.37 21.15 -8.31
N ILE A 225 -3.30 20.27 -7.34
CA ILE A 225 -2.22 20.24 -6.34
C ILE A 225 -0.87 20.03 -7.03
N VAL A 226 -0.75 19.08 -7.97
CA VAL A 226 0.48 18.85 -8.73
C VAL A 226 0.94 20.12 -9.43
N ALA A 227 0.04 20.81 -10.13
CA ALA A 227 0.35 22.04 -10.85
C ALA A 227 0.71 23.20 -9.91
N GLU A 228 -0.11 23.44 -8.87
CA GLU A 228 0.03 24.61 -7.99
C GLU A 228 1.15 24.48 -6.95
N ARG A 229 1.48 23.25 -6.54
CA ARG A 229 2.45 23.00 -5.48
C ARG A 229 3.85 22.66 -5.99
N GLY A 230 4.05 22.64 -7.30
CA GLY A 230 5.34 22.34 -7.91
C GLY A 230 5.79 20.90 -7.63
N VAL A 231 4.85 19.95 -7.64
CA VAL A 231 5.15 18.53 -7.50
C VAL A 231 5.93 18.05 -8.72
N ARG A 232 7.10 17.48 -8.47
CA ARG A 232 7.99 16.94 -9.51
C ARG A 232 7.95 15.41 -9.57
N VAL A 233 7.65 14.77 -8.46
CA VAL A 233 7.58 13.31 -8.35
C VAL A 233 6.29 12.95 -7.62
N LEU A 234 5.45 12.14 -8.26
CA LEU A 234 4.26 11.56 -7.65
C LEU A 234 4.50 10.06 -7.42
N ILE A 235 4.39 9.66 -6.16
CA ILE A 235 4.45 8.26 -5.74
C ILE A 235 3.02 7.73 -5.63
N PRO A 236 2.63 6.80 -6.52
CA PRO A 236 1.33 6.12 -6.42
C PRO A 236 1.34 5.15 -5.23
N SER A 237 0.17 4.77 -4.73
CA SER A 237 0.11 3.75 -3.68
C SER A 237 0.59 2.39 -4.16
N HIS A 238 0.27 2.03 -5.40
CA HIS A 238 0.54 0.73 -6.00
C HIS A 238 1.01 0.86 -7.44
N GLY A 239 1.72 -0.16 -7.89
CA GLY A 239 2.37 -0.19 -9.18
C GLY A 239 3.72 0.53 -9.17
N PRO A 240 4.42 0.64 -10.31
CA PRO A 240 5.78 1.21 -10.34
C PRO A 240 5.86 2.58 -9.65
N ALA A 241 6.67 2.68 -8.60
CA ALA A 241 6.83 3.93 -7.85
C ALA A 241 7.45 5.02 -8.73
N LEU A 242 8.43 4.64 -9.55
CA LEU A 242 9.09 5.49 -10.52
C LEU A 242 8.73 5.03 -11.93
N GLY A 243 7.81 5.70 -12.58
CA GLY A 243 7.35 5.40 -13.93
C GLY A 243 7.08 6.66 -14.73
N LYS A 244 7.06 6.52 -16.07
CA LYS A 244 6.76 7.64 -16.98
C LYS A 244 5.26 7.90 -17.11
N ALA A 245 4.44 6.87 -16.85
CA ALA A 245 2.99 6.98 -16.96
C ALA A 245 2.42 7.87 -15.86
N ASP A 246 1.47 8.70 -16.21
CA ASP A 246 0.75 9.55 -15.26
C ASP A 246 -0.26 8.71 -14.46
N ALA A 247 0.03 8.48 -13.19
CA ALA A 247 -0.79 7.67 -12.32
C ALA A 247 -2.19 8.27 -12.10
N ILE A 248 -2.33 9.60 -12.06
CA ILE A 248 -3.63 10.27 -11.94
C ILE A 248 -4.47 10.01 -13.20
N ALA A 249 -3.87 10.25 -14.38
CA ALA A 249 -4.55 10.04 -15.64
C ALA A 249 -4.94 8.57 -15.86
N GLN A 250 -4.06 7.63 -15.52
CA GLN A 250 -4.35 6.19 -15.60
C GLN A 250 -5.49 5.77 -14.69
N THR A 251 -5.45 6.18 -13.41
CA THR A 251 -6.52 5.88 -12.45
C THR A 251 -7.85 6.44 -12.94
N ARG A 252 -7.86 7.70 -13.40
CA ARG A 252 -9.07 8.34 -13.96
C ARG A 252 -9.60 7.59 -15.18
N ALA A 253 -8.73 7.22 -16.11
CA ALA A 253 -9.13 6.50 -17.31
C ALA A 253 -9.83 5.17 -16.97
N TYR A 254 -9.24 4.40 -16.04
CA TYR A 254 -9.84 3.16 -15.58
C TYR A 254 -11.20 3.35 -14.89
N LEU A 255 -11.29 4.30 -13.94
CA LEU A 255 -12.53 4.53 -13.20
C LEU A 255 -13.67 5.00 -14.13
N ARG A 256 -13.39 5.90 -15.08
CA ARG A 256 -14.37 6.34 -16.08
C ARG A 256 -14.80 5.19 -17.02
N TRP A 257 -13.84 4.38 -17.45
CA TRP A 257 -14.14 3.21 -18.27
C TRP A 257 -15.02 2.21 -17.51
N LEU A 258 -14.69 1.93 -16.25
CA LEU A 258 -15.46 1.02 -15.42
C LEU A 258 -16.89 1.53 -15.21
N ASP A 259 -17.07 2.81 -14.82
CA ASP A 259 -18.38 3.44 -14.64
C ASP A 259 -19.24 3.33 -15.91
N ALA A 260 -18.69 3.75 -17.06
CA ALA A 260 -19.39 3.72 -18.32
C ALA A 260 -19.77 2.29 -18.74
N ARG A 261 -18.89 1.31 -18.51
CA ARG A 261 -19.10 -0.09 -18.82
C ARG A 261 -20.24 -0.69 -17.99
N LEU A 262 -20.19 -0.46 -16.66
CA LEU A 262 -21.19 -1.01 -15.74
C LEU A 262 -22.57 -0.39 -15.99
N ARG A 263 -22.63 0.93 -16.24
CA ARG A 263 -23.86 1.64 -16.58
C ARG A 263 -24.49 1.07 -17.85
N ARG A 264 -23.71 0.94 -18.94
CA ARG A 264 -24.21 0.38 -20.20
C ARG A 264 -24.68 -1.06 -20.04
N ALA A 265 -23.92 -1.89 -19.32
CA ALA A 265 -24.32 -3.28 -19.11
C ALA A 265 -25.66 -3.39 -18.35
N ALA A 266 -25.91 -2.53 -17.37
CA ALA A 266 -27.16 -2.47 -16.65
C ALA A 266 -28.33 -1.96 -17.54
N GLU A 267 -28.08 -0.96 -18.39
CA GLU A 267 -29.05 -0.46 -19.37
C GLU A 267 -29.42 -1.53 -20.42
N ASP A 268 -28.45 -2.39 -20.79
CA ASP A 268 -28.64 -3.52 -21.71
C ASP A 268 -29.30 -4.74 -21.00
N GLY A 269 -29.61 -4.67 -19.71
CA GLY A 269 -30.24 -5.74 -18.91
C GLY A 269 -29.35 -6.95 -18.67
N ARG A 270 -28.03 -6.81 -18.72
CA ARG A 270 -27.08 -7.89 -18.48
C ARG A 270 -27.04 -8.28 -17.00
N ASP A 271 -26.86 -9.56 -16.73
CA ASP A 271 -26.58 -10.02 -15.37
C ASP A 271 -25.07 -9.90 -15.01
N LEU A 272 -24.75 -10.09 -13.72
CA LEU A 272 -23.38 -10.00 -13.22
C LEU A 272 -22.41 -10.98 -13.94
N ALA A 273 -22.87 -12.20 -14.26
CA ALA A 273 -22.02 -13.20 -14.91
C ALA A 273 -21.69 -12.80 -16.34
N GLU A 274 -22.68 -12.25 -17.06
CA GLU A 274 -22.48 -11.71 -18.41
C GLU A 274 -21.50 -10.52 -18.39
N VAL A 275 -21.61 -9.60 -17.39
CA VAL A 275 -20.69 -8.46 -17.26
C VAL A 275 -19.26 -8.93 -17.01
N LEU A 276 -19.08 -9.93 -16.14
CA LEU A 276 -17.76 -10.53 -15.87
C LEU A 276 -17.16 -11.23 -17.10
N ALA A 277 -18.00 -11.82 -17.96
CA ALA A 277 -17.58 -12.48 -19.19
C ALA A 277 -17.23 -11.50 -20.35
N MET A 278 -17.64 -10.24 -20.26
CA MET A 278 -17.33 -9.25 -21.30
C MET A 278 -15.82 -8.99 -21.38
N PRO A 279 -15.21 -8.81 -22.59
CA PRO A 279 -13.79 -8.51 -22.74
C PRO A 279 -13.39 -7.22 -21.99
N VAL A 280 -12.27 -7.24 -21.29
CA VAL A 280 -11.66 -6.04 -20.70
C VAL A 280 -10.99 -5.24 -21.82
N ALA A 281 -11.01 -3.90 -21.71
CA ALA A 281 -10.33 -3.05 -22.68
C ALA A 281 -8.83 -3.38 -22.76
N PRO A 282 -8.24 -3.50 -23.96
CA PRO A 282 -6.86 -3.97 -24.14
C PRO A 282 -5.82 -3.18 -23.34
N GLU A 283 -6.07 -1.91 -23.12
CA GLU A 283 -5.19 -1.01 -22.37
C GLU A 283 -5.07 -1.41 -20.89
N PHE A 284 -6.14 -1.97 -20.27
CA PHE A 284 -6.14 -2.39 -18.88
C PHE A 284 -5.84 -3.88 -18.69
N ALA A 285 -5.95 -4.68 -19.76
CA ALA A 285 -5.90 -6.14 -19.69
C ALA A 285 -4.57 -6.71 -19.15
N ARG A 286 -3.49 -5.90 -19.20
CA ARG A 286 -2.14 -6.30 -18.73
C ARG A 286 -1.69 -5.57 -17.50
N TRP A 287 -2.55 -4.74 -16.87
CA TRP A 287 -2.20 -4.05 -15.64
C TRP A 287 -2.10 -5.02 -14.47
N GLY A 288 -1.26 -4.69 -13.49
CA GLY A 288 -1.13 -5.45 -12.26
C GLY A 288 -2.47 -5.62 -11.55
N GLY A 289 -2.64 -6.73 -10.83
CA GLY A 289 -3.90 -7.07 -10.16
C GLY A 289 -4.98 -7.68 -11.05
N MET A 290 -4.79 -7.73 -12.38
CA MET A 290 -5.69 -8.48 -13.28
C MET A 290 -5.55 -9.99 -13.09
N PRO A 291 -6.63 -10.78 -13.24
CA PRO A 291 -8.03 -10.37 -13.35
C PRO A 291 -8.71 -10.09 -12.01
N THR A 292 -8.07 -10.40 -10.90
CA THR A 292 -8.70 -10.51 -9.58
C THR A 292 -9.31 -9.19 -9.10
N GLU A 293 -8.54 -8.08 -9.19
CA GLU A 293 -9.07 -6.77 -8.79
C GLU A 293 -10.19 -6.29 -9.71
N TYR A 294 -10.13 -6.57 -11.00
CA TYR A 294 -11.23 -6.27 -11.90
C TYR A 294 -12.53 -7.01 -11.51
N VAL A 295 -12.42 -8.31 -11.21
CA VAL A 295 -13.56 -9.10 -10.74
C VAL A 295 -14.14 -8.52 -9.44
N ARG A 296 -13.29 -8.16 -8.47
CA ARG A 296 -13.71 -7.51 -7.22
C ARG A 296 -14.43 -6.18 -7.50
N ASN A 297 -13.90 -5.37 -8.40
CA ASN A 297 -14.47 -4.07 -8.75
C ASN A 297 -15.86 -4.22 -9.39
N VAL A 298 -16.02 -5.13 -10.36
CA VAL A 298 -17.30 -5.42 -10.98
C VAL A 298 -18.30 -5.95 -9.93
N THR A 299 -17.90 -6.94 -9.15
CA THR A 299 -18.77 -7.54 -8.10
C THR A 299 -19.19 -6.51 -7.05
N ARG A 300 -18.31 -5.55 -6.73
CA ARG A 300 -18.61 -4.49 -5.75
C ARG A 300 -19.60 -3.46 -6.27
N PHE A 301 -19.45 -3.02 -7.52
CA PHE A 301 -20.20 -1.89 -8.03
C PHE A 301 -21.44 -2.29 -8.83
N TYR A 302 -21.39 -3.37 -9.60
CA TYR A 302 -22.44 -3.71 -10.56
C TYR A 302 -23.85 -3.84 -9.96
N PRO A 303 -24.05 -4.46 -8.78
CA PRO A 303 -25.38 -4.55 -8.17
C PRO A 303 -26.07 -3.19 -7.97
N GLY A 304 -25.30 -2.13 -7.72
CA GLY A 304 -25.84 -0.77 -7.62
C GLY A 304 -26.34 -0.21 -8.95
N TYR A 305 -25.61 -0.47 -10.04
CA TYR A 305 -26.02 -0.06 -11.40
C TYR A 305 -27.25 -0.83 -11.88
N GLU A 306 -27.28 -2.14 -11.65
CA GLU A 306 -28.41 -3.01 -11.98
C GLU A 306 -29.67 -2.55 -11.26
N SER A 307 -29.60 -2.34 -9.93
CA SER A 307 -30.72 -1.84 -9.14
C SER A 307 -31.22 -0.46 -9.63
N ALA A 308 -30.31 0.44 -9.99
CA ALA A 308 -30.67 1.75 -10.51
C ALA A 308 -31.30 1.70 -11.91
N ALA A 309 -30.94 0.73 -12.75
CA ALA A 309 -31.56 0.53 -14.06
C ALA A 309 -32.97 -0.07 -13.96
N LEU A 310 -33.16 -1.01 -13.02
CA LEU A 310 -34.47 -1.64 -12.77
C LEU A 310 -35.50 -0.69 -12.13
N ALA A 311 -35.06 0.39 -11.50
CA ALA A 311 -35.92 1.39 -10.85
C ALA A 311 -36.44 2.48 -11.81
N ARG A 312 -36.01 2.48 -13.07
CA ARG A 312 -36.42 3.43 -14.13
C ARG A 312 -37.55 2.88 -14.94
#